data_5d0db19870923f419b49eec9d131bbbd
#
_entry.id   5d0db19870923f419b49eec9d131bbbd
#
_cell.length_a   1.000
_cell.length_b   1.000
_cell.length_c   1.000
_cell.angle_alpha   90.00
_cell.angle_beta   90.00
_cell.angle_gamma   90.00
#
_symmetry.space_group_name_H-M   'P 1'
#
loop_
_entity.id
_entity.type
_entity.pdbx_description
1 polymer ?
#
loop_
_entity_poly.entity_id
_entity_poly.type
_entity_poly.pdbx_seq_one_letter_code
_entity_poly.pdbx_strand_id
1 'polypeptide(L)'
;MSVFNVELKKVVDDSYDIEMGYHLEDQLVEDLETGLLGKIKKFAVITDSNVLDLYAKPISEKLSNAGFKVELFVFPAGEKSKTRQTKAKIEDAMLEKGFRRDCAVIAIGGGVVTDLAGFLAGTYGRGVPFINYATTLLAAADASVGGKTAVDTPLATNLIGLFNQPRKVYIDIAAWKTLPKRQMASGMAETIKHACLASREMFEFIEENLDDIMSFQKFACEYIAENNCKIKYDVVMKDERESGLREVLNLGHTVGRAIETVSDYRLLHGEALSIGMAAMVLLSARLGYMSEEEAERVTKLYERVGLPTKIPDYIEIGRAHV
;
A
#
# COMPACT_ATOMS: atom_id res chain seq x y z
N MET A 1 5.76 -47.83 17.99
CA MET A 1 5.80 -46.37 17.68
C MET A 1 4.61 -45.73 18.36
N SER A 2 4.85 -44.67 19.11
CA SER A 2 3.75 -43.87 19.72
C SER A 2 3.50 -42.64 18.88
N VAL A 3 2.23 -42.34 18.56
CA VAL A 3 1.80 -41.16 17.84
C VAL A 3 0.99 -40.27 18.83
N PHE A 4 1.37 -39.01 18.90
CA PHE A 4 0.66 -38.03 19.74
C PHE A 4 -0.04 -37.02 18.81
N ASN A 5 -1.32 -36.74 19.07
CA ASN A 5 -2.07 -35.70 18.37
C ASN A 5 -2.12 -34.45 19.25
N VAL A 6 -1.76 -33.28 18.67
CA VAL A 6 -1.86 -31.99 19.33
C VAL A 6 -2.96 -31.18 18.63
N GLU A 7 -4.08 -30.95 19.28
CA GLU A 7 -5.19 -30.15 18.76
C GLU A 7 -4.98 -28.68 19.08
N LEU A 8 -4.87 -27.84 18.03
CA LEU A 8 -4.75 -26.38 18.13
C LEU A 8 -5.82 -25.71 17.25
N LYS A 9 -7.02 -25.59 17.81
CA LYS A 9 -8.13 -24.90 17.15
C LYS A 9 -8.19 -23.46 17.66
N LYS A 10 -8.22 -22.47 16.73
CA LYS A 10 -8.35 -21.05 17.05
C LYS A 10 -9.49 -20.44 16.24
N VAL A 11 -10.29 -19.59 16.89
CA VAL A 11 -11.12 -18.60 16.18
C VAL A 11 -10.25 -17.36 16.04
N VAL A 12 -10.06 -16.90 14.83
CA VAL A 12 -9.25 -15.71 14.53
C VAL A 12 -10.21 -14.61 14.11
N ASP A 13 -10.11 -13.47 14.79
CA ASP A 13 -10.76 -12.23 14.39
C ASP A 13 -9.65 -11.19 14.13
N ASP A 14 -9.37 -10.98 12.85
CA ASP A 14 -8.39 -10.01 12.36
C ASP A 14 -9.08 -8.77 11.79
N SER A 15 -10.31 -8.48 12.22
CA SER A 15 -11.05 -7.27 11.84
C SER A 15 -10.35 -6.00 12.32
N TYR A 16 -10.42 -4.96 11.53
CA TYR A 16 -9.85 -3.66 11.85
C TYR A 16 -10.63 -2.52 11.20
N ASP A 17 -10.49 -1.32 11.74
CA ASP A 17 -11.10 -0.12 11.19
C ASP A 17 -10.15 0.59 10.24
N ILE A 18 -10.73 1.23 9.21
CA ILE A 18 -10.05 2.15 8.32
C ILE A 18 -10.64 3.53 8.53
N GLU A 19 -9.84 4.45 9.02
CA GLU A 19 -10.22 5.84 9.22
C GLU A 19 -9.61 6.72 8.15
N MET A 20 -10.44 7.52 7.48
CA MET A 20 -10.03 8.43 6.43
C MET A 20 -10.37 9.87 6.80
N GLY A 21 -9.43 10.77 6.56
CA GLY A 21 -9.64 12.18 6.87
C GLY A 21 -8.45 13.05 6.55
N TYR A 22 -8.36 14.13 7.28
CA TYR A 22 -7.30 15.13 7.15
C TYR A 22 -6.66 15.35 8.51
N HIS A 23 -5.31 15.31 8.56
CA HIS A 23 -4.56 15.55 9.80
C HIS A 23 -4.95 14.60 10.92
N LEU A 24 -4.84 13.29 10.65
CA LEU A 24 -5.29 12.23 11.55
C LEU A 24 -4.30 11.91 12.69
N GLU A 25 -3.22 12.68 12.81
CA GLU A 25 -2.20 12.45 13.85
C GLU A 25 -2.74 12.59 15.27
N ASP A 26 -3.68 13.50 15.52
CA ASP A 26 -4.30 13.66 16.84
C ASP A 26 -5.27 12.50 17.14
N GLN A 27 -6.01 12.03 16.13
CA GLN A 27 -6.87 10.86 16.27
C GLN A 27 -6.04 9.59 16.56
N LEU A 28 -4.90 9.40 15.91
CA LEU A 28 -3.98 8.29 16.22
C LEU A 28 -3.54 8.32 17.69
N VAL A 29 -3.20 9.50 18.22
CA VAL A 29 -2.80 9.65 19.63
C VAL A 29 -3.96 9.31 20.56
N GLU A 30 -5.15 9.86 20.31
CA GLU A 30 -6.37 9.61 21.12
C GLU A 30 -6.74 8.13 21.14
N ASP A 31 -6.72 7.46 19.99
CA ASP A 31 -7.03 6.03 19.91
C ASP A 31 -6.05 5.17 20.72
N LEU A 32 -4.77 5.53 20.72
CA LEU A 32 -3.76 4.83 21.51
C LEU A 32 -3.90 5.11 23.00
N GLU A 33 -4.29 6.33 23.40
CA GLU A 33 -4.59 6.68 24.80
C GLU A 33 -5.84 5.94 25.32
N THR A 34 -6.86 5.82 24.47
CA THR A 34 -8.12 5.14 24.79
C THR A 34 -8.04 3.62 24.71
N GLY A 35 -6.90 3.08 24.26
CA GLY A 35 -6.58 1.67 24.40
C GLY A 35 -6.75 0.83 23.13
N LEU A 36 -6.68 1.40 21.93
CA LEU A 36 -6.67 0.67 20.66
C LEU A 36 -5.72 -0.56 20.67
N LEU A 37 -4.56 -0.42 21.30
CA LEU A 37 -3.58 -1.50 21.45
C LEU A 37 -3.46 -1.98 22.92
N GLY A 38 -4.49 -1.82 23.71
CA GLY A 38 -4.53 -2.27 25.10
C GLY A 38 -3.46 -1.59 25.97
N LYS A 39 -2.58 -2.39 26.60
CA LYS A 39 -1.58 -1.90 27.54
C LYS A 39 -0.24 -1.54 26.87
N ILE A 40 -0.13 -1.63 25.55
CA ILE A 40 1.10 -1.31 24.84
C ILE A 40 1.36 0.20 24.91
N LYS A 41 2.55 0.57 25.37
CA LYS A 41 2.99 1.97 25.53
C LYS A 41 4.33 2.24 24.82
N LYS A 42 4.80 1.29 23.99
CA LYS A 42 6.10 1.34 23.33
C LYS A 42 5.93 1.11 21.83
N PHE A 43 6.29 2.11 21.04
CA PHE A 43 6.05 2.13 19.60
C PHE A 43 7.34 2.26 18.81
N ALA A 44 7.53 1.33 17.87
CA ALA A 44 8.53 1.43 16.82
C ALA A 44 7.89 2.11 15.61
N VAL A 45 8.20 3.38 15.38
CA VAL A 45 7.75 4.10 14.17
C VAL A 45 8.71 3.79 13.04
N ILE A 46 8.22 3.13 12.00
CA ILE A 46 9.00 2.77 10.81
C ILE A 46 8.57 3.66 9.65
N THR A 47 9.55 4.28 8.99
CA THR A 47 9.33 5.23 7.91
C THR A 47 10.50 5.25 6.93
N ASP A 48 10.33 5.93 5.81
CA ASP A 48 11.41 6.20 4.87
C ASP A 48 11.93 7.64 4.93
N SER A 49 13.06 7.89 4.25
CA SER A 49 13.72 9.19 4.25
C SER A 49 12.91 10.34 3.68
N ASN A 50 11.91 10.09 2.82
CA ASN A 50 11.06 11.13 2.23
C ASN A 50 9.95 11.57 3.20
N VAL A 51 9.47 10.64 4.01
CA VAL A 51 8.32 10.84 4.91
C VAL A 51 8.76 11.29 6.30
N LEU A 52 10.02 11.07 6.65
CA LEU A 52 10.60 11.31 7.98
C LEU A 52 10.26 12.70 8.56
N ASP A 53 10.68 13.74 7.87
CA ASP A 53 10.54 15.12 8.37
C ASP A 53 9.12 15.67 8.19
N LEU A 54 8.40 15.16 7.19
CA LEU A 54 7.04 15.62 6.87
C LEU A 54 6.00 15.11 7.86
N TYR A 55 6.11 13.85 8.27
CA TYR A 55 5.06 13.15 9.03
C TYR A 55 5.58 12.35 10.23
N ALA A 56 6.61 11.52 10.03
CA ALA A 56 7.01 10.58 11.06
C ALA A 56 7.59 11.24 12.31
N LYS A 57 8.42 12.28 12.17
CA LYS A 57 8.91 13.05 13.31
C LYS A 57 7.81 13.80 14.06
N PRO A 58 6.96 14.62 13.40
CA PRO A 58 5.86 15.31 14.08
C PRO A 58 4.92 14.35 14.81
N ILE A 59 4.55 13.22 14.20
CA ILE A 59 3.69 12.22 14.83
C ILE A 59 4.41 11.58 16.03
N SER A 60 5.69 11.24 15.90
CA SER A 60 6.46 10.65 16.99
C SER A 60 6.61 11.60 18.18
N GLU A 61 6.75 12.91 17.93
CA GLU A 61 6.79 13.93 18.98
C GLU A 61 5.43 14.04 19.69
N LYS A 62 4.31 14.04 18.94
CA LYS A 62 2.96 14.02 19.54
C LYS A 62 2.75 12.80 20.43
N LEU A 63 3.12 11.62 19.96
CA LEU A 63 3.05 10.37 20.72
C LEU A 63 3.93 10.42 22.00
N SER A 64 5.14 10.95 21.87
CA SER A 64 6.05 11.10 23.02
C SER A 64 5.50 12.07 24.06
N ASN A 65 4.91 13.18 23.63
CA ASN A 65 4.26 14.15 24.51
C ASN A 65 3.04 13.59 25.23
N ALA A 66 2.34 12.62 24.61
CA ALA A 66 1.25 11.86 25.22
C ALA A 66 1.75 10.75 26.19
N GLY A 67 3.07 10.67 26.43
CA GLY A 67 3.68 9.76 27.41
C GLY A 67 3.99 8.36 26.87
N PHE A 68 3.96 8.14 25.58
CA PHE A 68 4.38 6.89 24.96
C PHE A 68 5.91 6.85 24.78
N LYS A 69 6.50 5.66 24.85
CA LYS A 69 7.88 5.43 24.47
C LYS A 69 7.96 5.19 22.97
N VAL A 70 8.53 6.13 22.23
CA VAL A 70 8.61 6.10 20.77
C VAL A 70 10.05 6.12 20.30
N GLU A 71 10.39 5.28 19.33
CA GLU A 71 11.66 5.30 18.61
C GLU A 71 11.40 5.26 17.10
N LEU A 72 12.14 6.09 16.37
CA LEU A 72 12.08 6.17 14.91
C LEU A 72 13.12 5.25 14.28
N PHE A 73 12.66 4.46 13.30
CA PHE A 73 13.49 3.60 12.47
C PHE A 73 13.30 4.00 11.00
N VAL A 74 14.36 4.49 10.40
CA VAL A 74 14.32 5.14 9.09
C VAL A 74 15.17 4.36 8.10
N PHE A 75 14.65 4.17 6.88
CA PHE A 75 15.38 3.57 5.79
C PHE A 75 15.32 4.45 4.53
N PRO A 76 16.24 4.28 3.55
CA PRO A 76 16.20 5.07 2.31
C PRO A 76 14.90 4.84 1.53
N ALA A 77 14.27 5.90 1.04
CA ALA A 77 13.05 5.81 0.26
C ALA A 77 13.24 5.05 -1.06
N GLY A 78 12.16 4.42 -1.55
CA GLY A 78 12.07 3.75 -2.84
C GLY A 78 12.05 2.22 -2.75
N GLU A 79 11.53 1.58 -3.81
CA GLU A 79 11.30 0.13 -3.89
C GLU A 79 12.59 -0.68 -3.66
N LYS A 80 13.74 -0.20 -4.11
CA LYS A 80 15.05 -0.83 -3.88
C LYS A 80 15.38 -1.06 -2.41
N SER A 81 14.71 -0.37 -1.52
CA SER A 81 14.87 -0.52 -0.06
C SER A 81 13.94 -1.54 0.57
N LYS A 82 12.93 -2.04 -0.16
CA LYS A 82 11.99 -3.06 0.33
C LYS A 82 12.63 -4.46 0.32
N THR A 83 13.64 -4.66 1.13
CA THR A 83 14.49 -5.85 1.11
C THR A 83 14.59 -6.56 2.47
N ARG A 84 15.00 -7.85 2.44
CA ARG A 84 15.33 -8.61 3.66
C ARG A 84 16.39 -7.90 4.49
N GLN A 85 17.38 -7.29 3.83
CA GLN A 85 18.50 -6.60 4.48
C GLN A 85 18.03 -5.36 5.23
N THR A 86 17.15 -4.58 4.64
CA THR A 86 16.55 -3.40 5.30
C THR A 86 15.72 -3.83 6.50
N LYS A 87 14.88 -4.87 6.33
CA LYS A 87 14.09 -5.45 7.43
C LYS A 87 15.00 -5.90 8.57
N ALA A 88 16.04 -6.68 8.29
CA ALA A 88 16.98 -7.17 9.31
C ALA A 88 17.68 -6.03 10.06
N LYS A 89 18.14 -4.99 9.36
CA LYS A 89 18.75 -3.82 10.00
C LYS A 89 17.82 -3.12 10.97
N ILE A 90 16.53 -3.00 10.61
CA ILE A 90 15.53 -2.40 11.51
C ILE A 90 15.27 -3.31 12.72
N GLU A 91 15.17 -4.63 12.51
CA GLU A 91 15.01 -5.60 13.59
C GLU A 91 16.16 -5.55 14.60
N ASP A 92 17.40 -5.51 14.11
CA ASP A 92 18.60 -5.39 14.96
C ASP A 92 18.60 -4.07 15.74
N ALA A 93 18.30 -2.94 15.08
CA ALA A 93 18.20 -1.64 15.73
C ALA A 93 17.07 -1.60 16.79
N MET A 94 15.93 -2.25 16.53
CA MET A 94 14.87 -2.41 17.54
C MET A 94 15.35 -3.22 18.74
N LEU A 95 16.10 -4.29 18.53
CA LEU A 95 16.67 -5.11 19.61
C LEU A 95 17.69 -4.32 20.44
N GLU A 96 18.57 -3.53 19.82
CA GLU A 96 19.52 -2.64 20.48
C GLU A 96 18.83 -1.60 21.36
N LYS A 97 17.69 -1.05 20.90
CA LYS A 97 16.86 -0.11 21.65
C LYS A 97 15.98 -0.81 22.72
N GLY A 98 16.15 -2.10 22.90
CA GLY A 98 15.46 -2.89 23.90
C GLY A 98 13.98 -3.13 23.59
N PHE A 99 13.54 -3.07 22.33
CA PHE A 99 12.21 -3.51 21.94
C PHE A 99 12.10 -5.03 22.10
N ARG A 100 10.97 -5.49 22.63
CA ARG A 100 10.65 -6.90 22.83
C ARG A 100 9.23 -7.15 22.36
N ARG A 101 8.52 -8.11 22.93
CA ARG A 101 7.11 -8.41 22.59
C ARG A 101 6.08 -7.42 23.17
N ASP A 102 6.53 -6.49 23.97
CA ASP A 102 5.76 -5.45 24.65
C ASP A 102 5.61 -4.17 23.85
N CYS A 103 5.81 -4.27 22.54
CA CYS A 103 5.76 -3.12 21.62
C CYS A 103 4.76 -3.34 20.48
N ALA A 104 4.48 -2.26 19.76
CA ALA A 104 3.81 -2.29 18.47
C ALA A 104 4.59 -1.49 17.45
N VAL A 105 4.30 -1.75 16.16
CA VAL A 105 4.85 -1.01 15.03
C VAL A 105 3.84 -0.01 14.52
N ILE A 106 4.28 1.21 14.19
CA ILE A 106 3.50 2.20 13.45
C ILE A 106 4.22 2.46 12.15
N ALA A 107 3.63 2.03 11.03
CA ALA A 107 4.14 2.25 9.68
C ALA A 107 3.61 3.61 9.19
N ILE A 108 4.50 4.60 9.01
CA ILE A 108 4.11 5.93 8.52
C ILE A 108 4.74 6.12 7.15
N GLY A 109 3.94 6.04 6.07
CA GLY A 109 4.46 6.20 4.73
C GLY A 109 3.60 5.69 3.60
N GLY A 110 4.24 5.41 2.49
CA GLY A 110 3.67 4.78 1.29
C GLY A 110 3.74 3.25 1.33
N GLY A 111 3.43 2.60 0.20
CA GLY A 111 3.35 1.15 0.08
C GLY A 111 4.63 0.41 0.49
N VAL A 112 5.80 0.93 0.15
CA VAL A 112 7.09 0.35 0.56
C VAL A 112 7.21 0.26 2.08
N VAL A 113 6.77 1.32 2.78
CA VAL A 113 6.82 1.38 4.25
C VAL A 113 5.80 0.43 4.85
N THR A 114 4.55 0.43 4.37
CA THR A 114 3.49 -0.41 4.92
C THR A 114 3.78 -1.89 4.73
N ASP A 115 4.30 -2.29 3.56
CA ASP A 115 4.66 -3.67 3.26
C ASP A 115 5.81 -4.17 4.15
N LEU A 116 6.91 -3.41 4.20
CA LEU A 116 8.09 -3.79 4.95
C LEU A 116 7.82 -3.81 6.46
N ALA A 117 7.17 -2.76 6.98
CA ALA A 117 6.85 -2.65 8.40
C ALA A 117 5.81 -3.69 8.86
N GLY A 118 4.80 -3.96 8.04
CA GLY A 118 3.81 -5.00 8.32
C GLY A 118 4.43 -6.41 8.32
N PHE A 119 5.35 -6.70 7.39
CA PHE A 119 6.09 -7.96 7.39
C PHE A 119 7.04 -8.08 8.58
N LEU A 120 7.74 -7.00 8.93
CA LEU A 120 8.55 -6.94 10.14
C LEU A 120 7.69 -7.22 11.37
N ALA A 121 6.58 -6.52 11.55
CA ALA A 121 5.68 -6.68 12.68
C ALA A 121 5.17 -8.13 12.84
N GLY A 122 4.77 -8.76 11.73
CA GLY A 122 4.28 -10.13 11.74
C GLY A 122 5.31 -11.19 12.10
N THR A 123 6.62 -10.89 11.94
CA THR A 123 7.72 -11.81 12.26
C THR A 123 8.44 -11.46 13.56
N TYR A 124 8.52 -10.19 13.92
CA TYR A 124 9.21 -9.71 15.11
C TYR A 124 8.52 -10.24 16.39
N GLY A 125 9.30 -10.86 17.26
CA GLY A 125 8.77 -11.44 18.49
C GLY A 125 7.72 -12.55 18.31
N ARG A 126 7.55 -13.11 17.11
CA ARG A 126 6.50 -14.04 16.63
C ARG A 126 5.16 -13.36 16.40
N GLY A 127 5.20 -12.09 16.03
CA GLY A 127 4.07 -11.23 15.76
C GLY A 127 3.84 -10.20 16.88
N VAL A 128 4.01 -8.92 16.51
CA VAL A 128 3.59 -7.76 17.34
C VAL A 128 2.50 -7.00 16.58
N PRO A 129 1.59 -6.31 17.26
CA PRO A 129 0.57 -5.51 16.60
C PRO A 129 1.19 -4.39 15.75
N PHE A 130 0.51 -4.01 14.68
CA PHE A 130 0.93 -2.85 13.90
C PHE A 130 -0.26 -2.00 13.43
N ILE A 131 0.04 -0.76 13.07
CA ILE A 131 -0.88 0.25 12.54
C ILE A 131 -0.26 0.78 11.26
N ASN A 132 -1.09 1.01 10.23
CA ASN A 132 -0.71 1.75 9.04
C ASN A 132 -1.20 3.21 9.12
N TYR A 133 -0.30 4.15 8.88
CA TYR A 133 -0.60 5.56 8.64
C TYR A 133 -0.17 5.89 7.20
N ALA A 134 -1.14 5.79 6.28
CA ALA A 134 -0.92 5.90 4.85
C ALA A 134 -0.81 7.38 4.43
N THR A 135 0.35 7.77 3.88
CA THR A 135 0.63 9.15 3.45
C THR A 135 0.61 9.34 1.94
N THR A 136 0.39 8.26 1.18
CA THR A 136 0.33 8.31 -0.29
C THR A 136 -1.00 7.80 -0.81
N LEU A 137 -1.44 8.28 -1.98
CA LEU A 137 -2.63 7.76 -2.64
C LEU A 137 -2.50 6.26 -2.94
N LEU A 138 -1.31 5.79 -3.34
CA LEU A 138 -1.06 4.37 -3.62
C LEU A 138 -1.27 3.51 -2.36
N ALA A 139 -0.76 3.94 -1.20
CA ALA A 139 -1.00 3.21 0.04
C ALA A 139 -2.47 3.25 0.45
N ALA A 140 -3.14 4.39 0.30
CA ALA A 140 -4.55 4.56 0.58
C ALA A 140 -5.45 3.69 -0.31
N ALA A 141 -5.15 3.62 -1.60
CA ALA A 141 -5.92 2.84 -2.56
C ALA A 141 -5.68 1.33 -2.43
N ASP A 142 -4.44 0.92 -2.18
CA ASP A 142 -4.06 -0.49 -2.25
C ASP A 142 -3.23 -1.00 -1.07
N ALA A 143 -2.01 -0.54 -0.87
CA ALA A 143 -1.01 -1.25 -0.08
C ALA A 143 -1.32 -1.33 1.42
N SER A 144 -2.00 -0.36 2.02
CA SER A 144 -2.29 -0.35 3.46
C SER A 144 -3.46 -1.27 3.86
N VAL A 145 -4.24 -1.78 2.90
CA VAL A 145 -5.48 -2.54 3.12
C VAL A 145 -5.33 -3.98 2.67
N GLY A 146 -5.79 -4.93 3.50
CA GLY A 146 -5.89 -6.35 3.13
C GLY A 146 -4.69 -7.20 3.48
N GLY A 147 -3.77 -6.69 4.32
CA GLY A 147 -2.78 -7.46 5.07
C GLY A 147 -1.67 -8.13 4.25
N LYS A 148 -1.57 -7.91 2.94
CA LYS A 148 -0.42 -8.37 2.16
C LYS A 148 0.79 -7.56 2.56
N THR A 149 1.80 -8.20 3.14
CA THR A 149 3.04 -7.57 3.58
C THR A 149 4.23 -8.39 3.10
N ALA A 150 5.24 -7.74 2.55
CA ALA A 150 6.33 -8.46 1.91
C ALA A 150 7.62 -7.63 1.78
N VAL A 151 8.68 -8.32 1.38
CA VAL A 151 9.92 -7.74 0.88
C VAL A 151 10.30 -8.36 -0.46
N ASP A 152 11.09 -7.62 -1.22
CA ASP A 152 11.61 -8.05 -2.50
C ASP A 152 12.94 -8.79 -2.37
N THR A 153 13.21 -9.61 -3.37
CA THR A 153 14.48 -10.29 -3.56
C THR A 153 14.95 -10.08 -5.01
N PRO A 154 16.23 -10.34 -5.32
CA PRO A 154 16.69 -10.27 -6.72
C PRO A 154 15.97 -11.24 -7.68
N LEU A 155 15.27 -12.24 -7.13
CA LEU A 155 14.62 -13.30 -7.92
C LEU A 155 13.10 -13.14 -8.01
N ALA A 156 12.48 -12.38 -7.10
CA ALA A 156 11.04 -12.23 -7.06
C ALA A 156 10.63 -11.00 -6.24
N THR A 157 9.59 -10.31 -6.68
CA THR A 157 8.95 -9.21 -5.97
C THR A 157 7.77 -9.72 -5.16
N ASN A 158 7.58 -9.21 -3.96
CA ASN A 158 6.45 -9.49 -3.07
C ASN A 158 6.19 -10.98 -2.71
N LEU A 159 7.10 -11.90 -3.06
CA LEU A 159 6.92 -13.33 -2.80
C LEU A 159 7.27 -13.73 -1.36
N ILE A 160 8.18 -12.99 -0.74
CA ILE A 160 8.62 -13.26 0.63
C ILE A 160 7.88 -12.33 1.59
N GLY A 161 6.83 -12.86 2.18
CA GLY A 161 5.95 -12.08 3.04
C GLY A 161 4.96 -12.95 3.81
N LEU A 162 3.96 -12.29 4.36
CA LEU A 162 2.85 -12.94 5.05
C LEU A 162 1.59 -12.08 5.00
N PHE A 163 0.44 -12.70 5.21
CA PHE A 163 -0.78 -11.97 5.53
C PHE A 163 -0.73 -11.57 7.00
N ASN A 164 -0.66 -10.27 7.26
CA ASN A 164 -0.66 -9.67 8.58
C ASN A 164 -1.60 -8.47 8.57
N GLN A 165 -2.76 -8.58 9.21
CA GLN A 165 -3.74 -7.50 9.23
C GLN A 165 -3.32 -6.43 10.26
N PRO A 166 -3.40 -5.13 9.91
CA PRO A 166 -3.15 -4.05 10.84
C PRO A 166 -4.25 -4.00 11.91
N ARG A 167 -3.97 -3.38 13.05
CA ARG A 167 -5.01 -3.11 14.07
C ARG A 167 -5.88 -1.91 13.73
N LYS A 168 -5.36 -1.00 12.94
CA LYS A 168 -6.08 0.14 12.34
C LYS A 168 -5.30 0.68 11.16
N VAL A 169 -6.01 1.27 10.21
CA VAL A 169 -5.43 2.00 9.09
C VAL A 169 -5.92 3.45 9.16
N TYR A 170 -5.00 4.40 9.13
CA TYR A 170 -5.28 5.82 8.95
C TYR A 170 -4.91 6.22 7.53
N ILE A 171 -5.85 6.78 6.79
CA ILE A 171 -5.65 7.33 5.44
C ILE A 171 -5.72 8.85 5.56
N ASP A 172 -4.54 9.47 5.64
CA ASP A 172 -4.46 10.93 5.74
C ASP A 172 -4.41 11.58 4.36
N ILE A 173 -5.57 12.05 3.91
CA ILE A 173 -5.74 12.71 2.61
C ILE A 173 -4.95 14.03 2.56
N ALA A 174 -4.73 14.71 3.69
CA ALA A 174 -3.93 15.93 3.72
C ALA A 174 -2.50 15.67 3.27
N ALA A 175 -1.96 14.49 3.52
CA ALA A 175 -0.61 14.10 3.16
C ALA A 175 -0.38 14.07 1.63
N TRP A 176 -1.42 13.86 0.83
CA TRP A 176 -1.27 13.82 -0.63
C TRP A 176 -0.79 15.13 -1.22
N LYS A 177 -1.07 16.29 -0.57
CA LYS A 177 -0.58 17.61 -1.03
C LYS A 177 0.93 17.73 -1.04
N THR A 178 1.64 16.90 -0.28
CA THR A 178 3.09 16.89 -0.24
C THR A 178 3.72 15.92 -1.23
N LEU A 179 2.90 15.10 -1.92
CA LEU A 179 3.39 14.15 -2.92
C LEU A 179 3.93 14.89 -4.15
N PRO A 180 5.10 14.48 -4.66
CA PRO A 180 5.50 14.86 -6.01
C PRO A 180 4.42 14.43 -7.03
N LYS A 181 4.19 15.23 -8.07
CA LYS A 181 3.18 14.93 -9.10
C LYS A 181 3.30 13.50 -9.66
N ARG A 182 4.53 13.02 -9.86
CA ARG A 182 4.81 11.66 -10.34
C ARG A 182 4.29 10.59 -9.38
N GLN A 183 4.40 10.81 -8.06
CA GLN A 183 3.89 9.87 -7.05
C GLN A 183 2.35 9.92 -6.95
N MET A 184 1.76 11.10 -7.09
CA MET A 184 0.30 11.23 -7.17
C MET A 184 -0.24 10.50 -8.39
N ALA A 185 0.38 10.72 -9.57
CA ALA A 185 0.04 10.00 -10.80
C ALA A 185 0.17 8.46 -10.62
N SER A 186 1.25 8.00 -9.97
CA SER A 186 1.42 6.57 -9.66
C SER A 186 0.27 6.00 -8.83
N GLY A 187 -0.22 6.73 -7.83
CA GLY A 187 -1.40 6.33 -7.06
C GLY A 187 -2.69 6.30 -7.87
N MET A 188 -2.82 7.22 -8.84
CA MET A 188 -3.96 7.24 -9.75
C MET A 188 -4.04 5.99 -10.64
N ALA A 189 -2.92 5.31 -10.89
CA ALA A 189 -2.96 4.07 -11.68
C ALA A 189 -3.83 3.00 -11.02
N GLU A 190 -3.68 2.78 -9.71
CA GLU A 190 -4.53 1.86 -8.94
C GLU A 190 -5.98 2.36 -8.85
N THR A 191 -6.17 3.66 -8.67
CA THR A 191 -7.48 4.29 -8.61
C THR A 191 -8.28 4.05 -9.90
N ILE A 192 -7.66 4.24 -11.06
CA ILE A 192 -8.29 3.98 -12.37
C ILE A 192 -8.54 2.48 -12.54
N LYS A 193 -7.59 1.62 -12.15
CA LYS A 193 -7.79 0.15 -12.16
C LYS A 193 -9.01 -0.26 -11.35
N HIS A 194 -9.16 0.26 -10.12
CA HIS A 194 -10.33 -0.03 -9.28
C HIS A 194 -11.64 0.41 -9.93
N ALA A 195 -11.66 1.58 -10.54
CA ALA A 195 -12.82 2.06 -11.30
C ALA A 195 -13.15 1.14 -12.48
N CYS A 196 -12.15 0.72 -13.26
CA CYS A 196 -12.34 -0.24 -14.36
C CYS A 196 -12.87 -1.60 -13.88
N LEU A 197 -12.48 -2.05 -12.69
CA LEU A 197 -12.88 -3.34 -12.15
C LEU A 197 -14.31 -3.34 -11.58
N ALA A 198 -14.74 -2.23 -10.96
CA ALA A 198 -15.89 -2.29 -10.06
C ALA A 198 -16.90 -1.13 -10.18
N SER A 199 -16.55 -0.01 -10.81
CA SER A 199 -17.44 1.17 -10.79
C SER A 199 -17.29 2.07 -12.01
N ARG A 200 -18.24 1.96 -12.93
CA ARG A 200 -18.36 2.88 -14.07
C ARG A 200 -18.54 4.33 -13.59
N GLU A 201 -19.35 4.53 -12.56
CA GLU A 201 -19.58 5.85 -11.97
C GLU A 201 -18.27 6.49 -11.49
N MET A 202 -17.42 5.73 -10.78
CA MET A 202 -16.11 6.19 -10.33
C MET A 202 -15.20 6.51 -11.53
N PHE A 203 -15.25 5.71 -12.60
CA PHE A 203 -14.46 5.95 -13.80
C PHE A 203 -14.87 7.28 -14.46
N GLU A 204 -16.17 7.50 -14.68
CA GLU A 204 -16.72 8.73 -15.23
C GLU A 204 -16.40 9.94 -14.33
N PHE A 205 -16.53 9.79 -13.02
CA PHE A 205 -16.14 10.82 -12.07
C PHE A 205 -14.67 11.24 -12.21
N ILE A 206 -13.75 10.26 -12.34
CA ILE A 206 -12.31 10.54 -12.51
C ILE A 206 -12.08 11.27 -13.84
N GLU A 207 -12.73 10.86 -14.93
CA GLU A 207 -12.61 11.52 -16.23
C GLU A 207 -13.02 13.00 -16.18
N GLU A 208 -14.11 13.29 -15.49
CA GLU A 208 -14.70 14.63 -15.40
C GLU A 208 -13.96 15.53 -14.40
N ASN A 209 -13.44 14.96 -13.31
CA ASN A 209 -12.86 15.70 -12.19
C ASN A 209 -11.35 15.52 -12.02
N LEU A 210 -10.63 15.08 -13.09
CA LEU A 210 -9.20 14.77 -12.98
C LEU A 210 -8.38 15.97 -12.50
N ASP A 211 -8.65 17.16 -12.99
CA ASP A 211 -7.93 18.39 -12.60
C ASP A 211 -8.17 18.73 -11.12
N ASP A 212 -9.38 18.52 -10.62
CA ASP A 212 -9.73 18.71 -9.22
C ASP A 212 -9.01 17.69 -8.33
N ILE A 213 -8.95 16.43 -8.76
CA ILE A 213 -8.19 15.38 -8.05
C ILE A 213 -6.69 15.75 -8.00
N MET A 214 -6.11 16.09 -9.14
CA MET A 214 -4.68 16.41 -9.25
C MET A 214 -4.29 17.74 -8.61
N SER A 215 -5.25 18.65 -8.39
CA SER A 215 -5.09 19.89 -7.61
C SER A 215 -5.52 19.77 -6.15
N PHE A 216 -5.82 18.54 -5.69
CA PHE A 216 -6.17 18.24 -4.30
C PHE A 216 -7.43 18.93 -3.78
N GLN A 217 -8.44 19.09 -4.64
CA GLN A 217 -9.75 19.59 -4.21
C GLN A 217 -10.40 18.58 -3.27
N LYS A 218 -10.88 19.10 -2.12
CA LYS A 218 -11.32 18.27 -1.00
C LYS A 218 -12.33 17.20 -1.42
N PHE A 219 -13.44 17.60 -2.03
CA PHE A 219 -14.51 16.69 -2.45
C PHE A 219 -14.00 15.57 -3.39
N ALA A 220 -13.18 15.95 -4.38
CA ALA A 220 -12.67 14.97 -5.35
C ALA A 220 -11.70 13.97 -4.71
N CYS A 221 -10.85 14.41 -3.78
CA CYS A 221 -9.94 13.53 -3.05
C CYS A 221 -10.70 12.60 -2.09
N GLU A 222 -11.69 13.09 -1.36
CA GLU A 222 -12.55 12.28 -0.49
C GLU A 222 -13.29 11.21 -1.30
N TYR A 223 -13.88 11.59 -2.42
CA TYR A 223 -14.60 10.66 -3.28
C TYR A 223 -13.72 9.49 -3.76
N ILE A 224 -12.51 9.77 -4.27
CA ILE A 224 -11.62 8.69 -4.72
C ILE A 224 -11.07 7.86 -3.56
N ALA A 225 -10.81 8.48 -2.39
CA ALA A 225 -10.35 7.75 -1.20
C ALA A 225 -11.40 6.74 -0.74
N GLU A 226 -12.65 7.17 -0.57
CA GLU A 226 -13.75 6.32 -0.13
C GLU A 226 -14.03 5.18 -1.10
N ASN A 227 -14.12 5.48 -2.40
CA ASN A 227 -14.42 4.47 -3.40
C ASN A 227 -13.29 3.46 -3.59
N ASN A 228 -12.02 3.90 -3.59
CA ASN A 228 -10.87 2.99 -3.59
C ASN A 228 -10.92 2.02 -2.41
N CYS A 229 -11.08 2.58 -1.21
CA CYS A 229 -11.13 1.80 0.01
C CYS A 229 -12.27 0.79 -0.02
N LYS A 230 -13.48 1.23 -0.42
CA LYS A 230 -14.66 0.38 -0.53
C LYS A 230 -14.45 -0.78 -1.49
N ILE A 231 -13.97 -0.51 -2.70
CA ILE A 231 -13.69 -1.56 -3.71
C ILE A 231 -12.68 -2.55 -3.14
N LYS A 232 -11.61 -2.06 -2.51
CA LYS A 232 -10.55 -2.91 -1.98
C LYS A 232 -11.05 -3.78 -0.83
N TYR A 233 -11.68 -3.21 0.21
CA TYR A 233 -12.10 -4.00 1.37
C TYR A 233 -13.23 -4.96 1.04
N ASP A 234 -14.14 -4.61 0.11
CA ASP A 234 -15.21 -5.51 -0.34
C ASP A 234 -14.65 -6.81 -0.97
N VAL A 235 -13.56 -6.69 -1.72
CA VAL A 235 -12.85 -7.85 -2.28
C VAL A 235 -12.11 -8.62 -1.20
N VAL A 236 -11.39 -7.92 -0.30
CA VAL A 236 -10.62 -8.53 0.80
C VAL A 236 -11.52 -9.30 1.77
N MET A 237 -12.69 -8.73 2.15
CA MET A 237 -13.62 -9.42 3.05
C MET A 237 -14.19 -10.71 2.44
N LYS A 238 -14.29 -10.80 1.13
CA LYS A 238 -14.79 -11.99 0.43
C LYS A 238 -13.69 -13.04 0.19
N ASP A 239 -12.46 -12.60 0.05
CA ASP A 239 -11.30 -13.46 -0.23
C ASP A 239 -10.01 -12.86 0.36
N GLU A 240 -9.84 -13.01 1.66
CA GLU A 240 -8.68 -12.48 2.39
C GLU A 240 -7.36 -12.98 1.82
N ARG A 241 -7.30 -14.28 1.47
CA ARG A 241 -6.05 -14.97 1.14
C ARG A 241 -5.77 -15.13 -0.33
N GLU A 242 -6.56 -14.45 -1.20
CA GLU A 242 -6.38 -14.50 -2.66
C GLU A 242 -6.44 -15.94 -3.22
N SER A 243 -7.52 -16.63 -2.84
CA SER A 243 -7.78 -17.99 -3.32
C SER A 243 -8.63 -18.03 -4.60
N GLY A 244 -9.03 -16.89 -5.14
CA GLY A 244 -9.86 -16.77 -6.35
C GLY A 244 -10.30 -15.34 -6.63
N LEU A 245 -11.36 -14.85 -5.95
CA LEU A 245 -11.94 -13.54 -6.27
C LEU A 245 -10.93 -12.39 -6.20
N ARG A 246 -10.04 -12.38 -5.21
CA ARG A 246 -9.08 -11.30 -5.00
C ARG A 246 -8.05 -11.18 -6.11
N GLU A 247 -7.87 -12.22 -6.93
CA GLU A 247 -6.99 -12.18 -8.10
C GLU A 247 -7.39 -11.11 -9.13
N VAL A 248 -8.66 -10.67 -9.13
CA VAL A 248 -9.12 -9.58 -10.01
C VAL A 248 -8.34 -8.28 -9.78
N LEU A 249 -7.84 -8.05 -8.55
CA LEU A 249 -7.02 -6.89 -8.23
C LEU A 249 -5.65 -6.92 -8.92
N ASN A 250 -5.22 -8.07 -9.48
CA ASN A 250 -3.99 -8.21 -10.25
C ASN A 250 -4.16 -7.84 -11.74
N LEU A 251 -5.31 -7.28 -12.15
CA LEU A 251 -5.49 -6.78 -13.51
C LEU A 251 -4.36 -5.81 -13.87
N GLY A 252 -3.71 -6.03 -15.03
CA GLY A 252 -2.55 -5.25 -15.47
C GLY A 252 -1.21 -5.64 -14.82
N HIS A 253 -1.22 -6.33 -13.68
CA HIS A 253 0.00 -6.63 -12.91
C HIS A 253 0.91 -7.65 -13.57
N THR A 254 0.41 -8.63 -14.31
CA THR A 254 1.25 -9.60 -15.01
C THR A 254 2.28 -8.91 -15.90
N VAL A 255 1.83 -7.97 -16.72
CA VAL A 255 2.71 -7.19 -17.60
C VAL A 255 3.41 -6.08 -16.80
N GLY A 256 2.67 -5.38 -15.94
CA GLY A 256 3.19 -4.26 -15.15
C GLY A 256 4.39 -4.65 -14.27
N ARG A 257 4.29 -5.71 -13.48
CA ARG A 257 5.39 -6.16 -12.59
C ARG A 257 6.62 -6.61 -13.38
N ALA A 258 6.43 -7.30 -14.51
CA ALA A 258 7.54 -7.68 -15.37
C ALA A 258 8.30 -6.44 -15.88
N ILE A 259 7.58 -5.40 -16.32
CA ILE A 259 8.15 -4.13 -16.80
C ILE A 259 8.81 -3.37 -15.63
N GLU A 260 8.18 -3.29 -14.47
CA GLU A 260 8.72 -2.66 -13.27
C GLU A 260 10.10 -3.24 -12.92
N THR A 261 10.20 -4.56 -12.84
CA THR A 261 11.43 -5.29 -12.52
C THR A 261 12.53 -5.05 -13.55
N VAL A 262 12.25 -5.23 -14.85
CA VAL A 262 13.28 -5.05 -15.89
C VAL A 262 13.67 -3.59 -16.11
N SER A 263 12.85 -2.64 -15.64
CA SER A 263 13.21 -1.22 -15.60
C SER A 263 14.27 -0.91 -14.53
N ASP A 264 14.65 -1.86 -13.69
CA ASP A 264 15.46 -1.67 -12.49
C ASP A 264 14.82 -0.61 -11.56
N TYR A 265 13.49 -0.68 -11.41
CA TYR A 265 12.68 0.27 -10.62
C TYR A 265 12.85 1.74 -11.04
N ARG A 266 13.24 2.01 -12.29
CA ARG A 266 13.22 3.37 -12.85
C ARG A 266 11.80 3.85 -13.13
N LEU A 267 10.90 2.92 -13.43
CA LEU A 267 9.46 3.17 -13.43
C LEU A 267 8.92 2.98 -12.02
N LEU A 268 8.04 3.87 -11.61
CA LEU A 268 7.23 3.66 -10.42
C LEU A 268 6.20 2.57 -10.66
N HIS A 269 5.71 1.96 -9.60
CA HIS A 269 4.68 0.91 -9.67
C HIS A 269 3.50 1.30 -10.58
N GLY A 270 2.89 2.47 -10.36
CA GLY A 270 1.75 2.92 -11.16
C GLY A 270 2.09 3.23 -12.61
N GLU A 271 3.34 3.63 -12.93
CA GLU A 271 3.79 3.80 -14.31
C GLU A 271 3.91 2.45 -15.03
N ALA A 272 4.41 1.44 -14.35
CA ALA A 272 4.47 0.09 -14.90
C ALA A 272 3.08 -0.56 -15.01
N LEU A 273 2.22 -0.35 -13.99
CA LEU A 273 0.83 -0.80 -13.99
C LEU A 273 0.02 -0.19 -15.12
N SER A 274 0.17 1.11 -15.41
CA SER A 274 -0.57 1.77 -16.50
C SER A 274 -0.24 1.19 -17.88
N ILE A 275 1.03 0.80 -18.10
CA ILE A 275 1.42 0.07 -19.32
C ILE A 275 0.74 -1.31 -19.35
N GLY A 276 0.73 -2.02 -18.22
CA GLY A 276 0.05 -3.30 -18.09
C GLY A 276 -1.45 -3.19 -18.34
N MET A 277 -2.10 -2.15 -17.80
CA MET A 277 -3.52 -1.88 -18.01
C MET A 277 -3.82 -1.56 -19.49
N ALA A 278 -3.01 -0.73 -20.14
CA ALA A 278 -3.16 -0.45 -21.57
C ALA A 278 -3.09 -1.73 -22.42
N ALA A 279 -2.17 -2.65 -22.08
CA ALA A 279 -2.10 -3.96 -22.73
C ALA A 279 -3.35 -4.81 -22.49
N MET A 280 -3.89 -4.81 -21.24
CA MET A 280 -5.06 -5.60 -20.89
C MET A 280 -6.34 -5.07 -21.54
N VAL A 281 -6.58 -3.77 -21.59
CA VAL A 281 -7.77 -3.22 -22.24
C VAL A 281 -7.73 -3.43 -23.76
N LEU A 282 -6.56 -3.31 -24.39
CA LEU A 282 -6.37 -3.63 -25.81
C LEU A 282 -6.64 -5.12 -26.09
N LEU A 283 -6.15 -6.02 -25.23
CA LEU A 283 -6.45 -7.46 -25.34
C LEU A 283 -7.93 -7.74 -25.17
N SER A 284 -8.58 -7.10 -24.19
CA SER A 284 -10.02 -7.25 -23.91
C SER A 284 -10.86 -6.79 -25.12
N ALA A 285 -10.50 -5.69 -25.75
CA ALA A 285 -11.16 -5.22 -26.96
C ALA A 285 -11.01 -6.21 -28.13
N ARG A 286 -9.80 -6.73 -28.36
CA ARG A 286 -9.54 -7.74 -29.39
C ARG A 286 -10.27 -9.05 -29.18
N LEU A 287 -10.52 -9.41 -27.94
CA LEU A 287 -11.28 -10.61 -27.56
C LEU A 287 -12.80 -10.36 -27.49
N GLY A 288 -13.26 -9.14 -27.72
CA GLY A 288 -14.68 -8.77 -27.72
C GLY A 288 -15.31 -8.63 -26.33
N TYR A 289 -14.52 -8.49 -25.27
CA TYR A 289 -15.02 -8.25 -23.91
C TYR A 289 -15.34 -6.78 -23.62
N MET A 290 -14.82 -5.86 -24.43
CA MET A 290 -15.12 -4.43 -24.39
C MET A 290 -15.01 -3.84 -25.81
N SER A 291 -15.55 -2.65 -26.05
CA SER A 291 -15.40 -1.96 -27.31
C SER A 291 -14.01 -1.32 -27.46
N GLU A 292 -13.58 -1.05 -28.69
CA GLU A 292 -12.34 -0.30 -28.96
C GLU A 292 -12.41 1.12 -28.37
N GLU A 293 -13.60 1.74 -28.39
CA GLU A 293 -13.85 3.05 -27.83
C GLU A 293 -13.63 3.07 -26.29
N GLU A 294 -14.14 2.05 -25.59
CA GLU A 294 -13.92 1.90 -24.13
C GLU A 294 -12.44 1.68 -23.82
N ALA A 295 -11.74 0.86 -24.58
CA ALA A 295 -10.31 0.63 -24.41
C ALA A 295 -9.51 1.92 -24.64
N GLU A 296 -9.87 2.71 -25.66
CA GLU A 296 -9.27 4.01 -25.92
C GLU A 296 -9.53 5.01 -24.79
N ARG A 297 -10.76 5.06 -24.22
CA ARG A 297 -11.09 5.92 -23.07
C ARG A 297 -10.21 5.62 -21.86
N VAL A 298 -10.04 4.33 -21.52
CA VAL A 298 -9.17 3.93 -20.40
C VAL A 298 -7.73 4.35 -20.67
N THR A 299 -7.19 4.08 -21.86
CA THR A 299 -5.83 4.44 -22.24
C THR A 299 -5.61 5.95 -22.15
N LYS A 300 -6.53 6.74 -22.71
CA LYS A 300 -6.48 8.22 -22.67
C LYS A 300 -6.54 8.76 -21.24
N LEU A 301 -7.28 8.12 -20.35
CA LEU A 301 -7.34 8.56 -18.94
C LEU A 301 -5.98 8.40 -18.26
N TYR A 302 -5.27 7.29 -18.47
CA TYR A 302 -3.90 7.13 -17.99
C TYR A 302 -2.96 8.20 -18.55
N GLU A 303 -3.05 8.49 -19.87
CA GLU A 303 -2.23 9.53 -20.52
C GLU A 303 -2.52 10.93 -19.96
N ARG A 304 -3.80 11.26 -19.69
CA ARG A 304 -4.20 12.53 -19.08
C ARG A 304 -3.64 12.71 -17.65
N VAL A 305 -3.51 11.64 -16.90
CA VAL A 305 -2.85 11.64 -15.58
C VAL A 305 -1.34 11.87 -15.72
N GLY A 306 -0.77 11.65 -16.89
CA GLY A 306 0.66 11.72 -17.14
C GLY A 306 1.39 10.38 -16.98
N LEU A 307 0.67 9.28 -17.07
CA LEU A 307 1.20 7.93 -16.97
C LEU A 307 1.52 7.35 -18.36
N PRO A 308 2.60 6.56 -18.50
CA PRO A 308 2.93 5.92 -19.76
C PRO A 308 1.94 4.78 -20.08
N THR A 309 1.58 4.65 -21.34
CA THR A 309 0.73 3.57 -21.86
C THR A 309 1.48 2.66 -22.85
N LYS A 310 2.76 2.96 -23.07
CA LYS A 310 3.66 2.20 -23.94
C LYS A 310 4.93 1.85 -23.21
N ILE A 311 5.51 0.73 -23.56
CA ILE A 311 6.80 0.30 -23.00
C ILE A 311 7.88 1.29 -23.48
N PRO A 312 8.67 1.88 -22.57
CA PRO A 312 9.78 2.76 -22.93
C PRO A 312 10.86 2.04 -23.75
N ASP A 313 11.45 2.73 -24.73
CA ASP A 313 12.45 2.16 -25.65
C ASP A 313 13.70 1.58 -24.98
N TYR A 314 13.99 2.01 -23.74
CA TYR A 314 15.14 1.50 -22.99
C TYR A 314 14.88 0.15 -22.30
N ILE A 315 13.66 -0.40 -22.41
CA ILE A 315 13.29 -1.69 -21.81
C ILE A 315 13.40 -2.78 -22.86
N GLU A 316 14.26 -3.76 -22.62
CA GLU A 316 14.39 -4.96 -23.45
C GLU A 316 13.31 -5.98 -23.06
N ILE A 317 12.25 -6.07 -23.83
CA ILE A 317 11.08 -6.95 -23.56
C ILE A 317 11.50 -8.43 -23.40
N GLY A 318 12.51 -8.89 -24.11
CA GLY A 318 13.00 -10.28 -24.04
C GLY A 318 13.62 -10.69 -22.71
N ARG A 319 13.82 -9.76 -21.78
CA ARG A 319 14.30 -10.00 -20.42
C ARG A 319 13.19 -10.01 -19.38
N ALA A 320 11.96 -9.67 -19.74
CA ALA A 320 10.84 -9.69 -18.82
C ALA A 320 10.41 -11.14 -18.52
N HIS A 321 10.52 -11.54 -17.27
CA HIS A 321 9.98 -12.80 -16.75
C HIS A 321 8.83 -12.49 -15.80
N VAL A 322 7.75 -13.23 -15.96
CA VAL A 322 6.56 -13.15 -15.10
C VAL A 322 6.73 -14.09 -13.90
#